data_937155f196ad0c08f09357ff11190e61
#
_entry.id   937155f196ad0c08f09357ff11190e61
#
_cell.length_a   1.000
_cell.length_b   1.000
_cell.length_c   1.000
_cell.angle_alpha   90.00
_cell.angle_beta   90.00
_cell.angle_gamma   90.00
#
_symmetry.space_group_name_H-M   'P 1'
#
loop_
_entity.id
_entity.type
_entity.pdbx_description
1 polymer ?
#
loop_
_entity_poly.entity_id
_entity_poly.type
_entity_poly.pdbx_seq_one_letter_code
_entity_poly.pdbx_strand_id
1 'polypeptide(L)'
;MAQPLFVVVSGPPASGKSTLAPVLARELGVPLISKDTIKDALMSMLPVPDVEASRQLGRAAVAAMLAVAADSPLGAVIESNFYRSVAVEGLGRLPGPLVEVFCRCDQTVAHNRHQARAGTRQAGHFDGVRTAEELWNDEVAEPVSGGWPVLEVDTNAPVDVAEVLAHVRASVT
;
A
#
# COMPACT_ATOMS: atom_id res chain seq x y z
N MET A 1 28.10 2.31 3.17
CA MET A 1 26.95 2.07 2.27
C MET A 1 25.78 2.85 2.83
N ALA A 2 24.96 3.47 1.99
CA ALA A 2 23.74 4.15 2.46
C ALA A 2 22.81 3.16 3.13
N GLN A 3 22.13 3.58 4.19
CA GLN A 3 21.13 2.75 4.87
C GLN A 3 19.90 2.55 3.97
N PRO A 4 19.30 1.34 3.90
CA PRO A 4 18.11 1.13 3.09
C PRO A 4 16.95 1.99 3.61
N LEU A 5 16.24 2.68 2.70
CA LEU A 5 15.09 3.51 3.03
C LEU A 5 13.79 2.80 2.62
N PHE A 6 12.85 2.67 3.56
CA PHE A 6 11.53 2.12 3.28
C PHE A 6 10.48 3.22 3.31
N VAL A 7 9.69 3.30 2.23
CA VAL A 7 8.55 4.21 2.14
C VAL A 7 7.29 3.38 2.01
N VAL A 8 6.44 3.44 3.02
CA VAL A 8 5.15 2.76 3.04
C VAL A 8 4.09 3.69 2.47
N VAL A 9 3.48 3.31 1.34
CA VAL A 9 2.33 4.03 0.78
C VAL A 9 1.07 3.29 1.18
N SER A 10 0.34 3.87 2.14
CA SER A 10 -0.84 3.30 2.79
C SER A 10 -2.11 4.11 2.51
N GLY A 11 -3.24 3.60 2.94
CA GLY A 11 -4.55 4.25 2.80
C GLY A 11 -5.63 3.30 2.30
N PRO A 12 -6.90 3.70 2.36
CA PRO A 12 -8.03 2.84 1.98
C PRO A 12 -8.03 2.47 0.49
N PRO A 13 -8.86 1.50 0.07
CA PRO A 13 -9.03 1.18 -1.35
C PRO A 13 -9.37 2.41 -2.17
N ALA A 14 -8.77 2.50 -3.36
CA ALA A 14 -8.98 3.61 -4.31
C ALA A 14 -8.57 5.02 -3.84
N SER A 15 -7.80 5.13 -2.75
CA SER A 15 -7.26 6.40 -2.25
C SER A 15 -6.08 6.98 -3.06
N GLY A 16 -5.73 6.45 -4.22
CA GLY A 16 -4.66 7.00 -5.07
C GLY A 16 -3.26 6.43 -4.84
N LYS A 17 -3.07 5.48 -3.92
CA LYS A 17 -1.78 4.81 -3.65
C LYS A 17 -1.07 4.31 -4.90
N SER A 18 -1.78 3.56 -5.74
CA SER A 18 -1.23 2.96 -6.96
C SER A 18 -0.89 3.99 -8.05
N THR A 19 -1.27 5.25 -7.87
CA THR A 19 -0.84 6.38 -8.72
C THR A 19 0.42 7.02 -8.15
N LEU A 20 0.50 7.19 -6.84
CA LEU A 20 1.61 7.87 -6.16
C LEU A 20 2.83 6.97 -6.00
N ALA A 21 2.66 5.73 -5.56
CA ALA A 21 3.76 4.82 -5.21
C ALA A 21 4.76 4.57 -6.36
N PRO A 22 4.33 4.35 -7.62
CA PRO A 22 5.29 4.18 -8.73
C PRO A 22 6.15 5.42 -8.98
N VAL A 23 5.58 6.61 -8.79
CA VAL A 23 6.30 7.86 -8.97
C VAL A 23 7.36 8.03 -7.87
N LEU A 24 6.99 7.78 -6.61
CA LEU A 24 7.94 7.83 -5.49
C LEU A 24 9.08 6.82 -5.68
N ALA A 25 8.78 5.59 -6.07
CA ALA A 25 9.78 4.54 -6.30
C ALA A 25 10.81 4.97 -7.36
N ARG A 26 10.33 5.50 -8.48
CA ARG A 26 11.19 6.00 -9.57
C ARG A 26 12.07 7.16 -9.09
N GLU A 27 11.52 8.15 -8.43
CA GLU A 27 12.24 9.36 -7.99
C GLU A 27 13.24 9.07 -6.84
N LEU A 28 12.98 8.02 -6.05
CA LEU A 28 13.88 7.56 -4.99
C LEU A 28 14.92 6.56 -5.50
N GLY A 29 14.74 6.00 -6.70
CA GLY A 29 15.65 5.00 -7.27
C GLY A 29 15.61 3.65 -6.55
N VAL A 30 14.44 3.29 -5.98
CA VAL A 30 14.23 2.03 -5.24
C VAL A 30 13.12 1.21 -5.90
N PRO A 31 13.06 -0.12 -5.68
CA PRO A 31 11.98 -0.94 -6.20
C PRO A 31 10.62 -0.55 -5.60
N LEU A 32 9.57 -0.66 -6.42
CA LEU A 32 8.18 -0.67 -5.98
C LEU A 32 7.75 -2.11 -5.71
N ILE A 33 7.24 -2.37 -4.52
CA ILE A 33 6.68 -3.67 -4.14
C ILE A 33 5.22 -3.46 -3.75
N SER A 34 4.31 -3.80 -4.67
CA SER A 34 2.86 -3.65 -4.46
C SER A 34 2.23 -5.01 -4.10
N LYS A 35 1.46 -5.01 -3.04
CA LYS A 35 0.69 -6.18 -2.59
C LYS A 35 -0.28 -6.66 -3.67
N ASP A 36 -0.95 -5.76 -4.37
CA ASP A 36 -1.93 -6.15 -5.40
C ASP A 36 -1.25 -6.77 -6.61
N THR A 37 -0.07 -6.28 -7.03
CA THR A 37 0.73 -6.91 -8.10
C THR A 37 1.12 -8.35 -7.75
N ILE A 38 1.56 -8.60 -6.51
CA ILE A 38 1.89 -9.96 -6.05
C ILE A 38 0.64 -10.82 -6.00
N LYS A 39 -0.46 -10.30 -5.46
CA LYS A 39 -1.72 -11.02 -5.39
C LYS A 39 -2.25 -11.39 -6.78
N ASP A 40 -2.19 -10.48 -7.74
CA ASP A 40 -2.61 -10.72 -9.13
C ASP A 40 -1.78 -11.83 -9.78
N ALA A 41 -0.46 -11.83 -9.55
CA ALA A 41 0.41 -12.90 -10.03
C ALA A 41 0.04 -14.26 -9.41
N LEU A 42 -0.23 -14.30 -8.11
CA LEU A 42 -0.67 -15.52 -7.43
C LEU A 42 -2.04 -16.01 -7.96
N MET A 43 -2.99 -15.10 -8.18
CA MET A 43 -4.32 -15.43 -8.71
C MET A 43 -4.28 -15.94 -10.16
N SER A 44 -3.24 -15.60 -10.92
CA SER A 44 -3.05 -16.14 -12.27
C SER A 44 -2.63 -17.61 -12.28
N MET A 45 -2.10 -18.12 -11.18
CA MET A 45 -1.54 -19.47 -11.05
C MET A 45 -2.34 -20.38 -10.11
N LEU A 46 -3.10 -19.79 -9.19
CA LEU A 46 -3.80 -20.51 -8.13
C LEU A 46 -5.32 -20.30 -8.24
N PRO A 47 -6.16 -21.32 -7.97
CA PRO A 47 -7.60 -21.16 -7.95
C PRO A 47 -8.04 -20.25 -6.79
N VAL A 48 -8.99 -19.37 -7.06
CA VAL A 48 -9.58 -18.46 -6.06
C VAL A 48 -11.11 -18.63 -6.09
N PRO A 49 -11.64 -19.72 -5.50
CA PRO A 49 -13.04 -20.07 -5.62
C PRO A 49 -13.97 -19.14 -4.82
N ASP A 50 -13.48 -18.49 -3.79
CA ASP A 50 -14.29 -17.70 -2.87
C ASP A 50 -13.52 -16.54 -2.22
N VAL A 51 -14.24 -15.74 -1.46
CA VAL A 51 -13.69 -14.55 -0.75
C VAL A 51 -12.61 -14.95 0.27
N GLU A 52 -12.76 -16.10 0.94
CA GLU A 52 -11.76 -16.51 1.94
C GLU A 52 -10.44 -16.93 1.28
N ALA A 53 -10.49 -17.65 0.18
CA ALA A 53 -9.30 -17.95 -0.64
C ALA A 53 -8.63 -16.66 -1.12
N SER A 54 -9.41 -15.65 -1.55
CA SER A 54 -8.91 -14.33 -1.91
C SER A 54 -8.22 -13.61 -0.74
N ARG A 55 -8.78 -13.71 0.48
CA ARG A 55 -8.20 -13.15 1.70
C ARG A 55 -6.88 -13.85 2.07
N GLN A 56 -6.83 -15.18 1.94
CA GLN A 56 -5.60 -15.96 2.17
C GLN A 56 -4.48 -15.54 1.21
N LEU A 57 -4.78 -15.40 -0.08
CA LEU A 57 -3.81 -14.89 -1.05
C LEU A 57 -3.39 -13.46 -0.73
N GLY A 58 -4.29 -12.63 -0.23
CA GLY A 58 -3.96 -11.28 0.23
C GLY A 58 -2.96 -11.29 1.39
N ARG A 59 -3.16 -12.17 2.38
CA ARG A 59 -2.21 -12.34 3.51
C ARG A 59 -0.86 -12.87 3.03
N ALA A 60 -0.86 -13.85 2.13
CA ALA A 60 0.36 -14.38 1.53
C ALA A 60 1.13 -13.32 0.72
N ALA A 61 0.41 -12.50 -0.05
CA ALA A 61 1.01 -11.40 -0.79
C ALA A 61 1.66 -10.35 0.12
N VAL A 62 1.05 -10.02 1.26
CA VAL A 62 1.66 -9.11 2.26
C VAL A 62 2.93 -9.74 2.85
N ALA A 63 2.89 -11.01 3.24
CA ALA A 63 4.07 -11.70 3.78
C ALA A 63 5.21 -11.75 2.77
N ALA A 64 4.92 -12.08 1.51
CA ALA A 64 5.91 -12.10 0.44
C ALA A 64 6.48 -10.69 0.16
N MET A 65 5.61 -9.67 0.12
CA MET A 65 6.00 -8.27 -0.06
C MET A 65 7.00 -7.82 1.01
N LEU A 66 6.72 -8.10 2.27
CA LEU A 66 7.60 -7.72 3.39
C LEU A 66 8.93 -8.49 3.37
N ALA A 67 8.91 -9.78 3.04
CA ALA A 67 10.13 -10.57 2.89
C ALA A 67 11.04 -10.04 1.78
N VAL A 68 10.48 -9.76 0.60
CA VAL A 68 11.23 -9.19 -0.54
C VAL A 68 11.74 -7.78 -0.21
N ALA A 69 10.94 -6.97 0.49
CA ALA A 69 11.37 -5.64 0.92
C ALA A 69 12.57 -5.72 1.87
N ALA A 70 12.53 -6.62 2.86
CA ALA A 70 13.60 -6.79 3.84
C ALA A 70 14.94 -7.17 3.20
N ASP A 71 14.91 -7.90 2.08
CA ASP A 71 16.11 -8.30 1.32
C ASP A 71 16.61 -7.21 0.37
N SER A 72 15.90 -6.09 0.22
CA SER A 72 16.31 -5.00 -0.68
C SER A 72 17.42 -4.15 -0.07
N PRO A 73 18.63 -4.11 -0.66
CA PRO A 73 19.77 -3.39 -0.10
C PRO A 73 19.63 -1.86 -0.15
N LEU A 74 18.74 -1.35 -1.00
CA LEU A 74 18.45 0.09 -1.13
C LEU A 74 17.19 0.50 -0.38
N GLY A 75 16.43 -0.47 0.17
CA GLY A 75 15.07 -0.27 0.64
C GLY A 75 14.05 -0.41 -0.48
N ALA A 76 12.83 0.05 -0.26
CA ALA A 76 11.73 -0.09 -1.22
C ALA A 76 10.60 0.91 -0.96
N VAL A 77 9.81 1.22 -1.98
CA VAL A 77 8.45 1.72 -1.81
C VAL A 77 7.51 0.52 -1.73
N ILE A 78 6.76 0.42 -0.65
CA ILE A 78 5.86 -0.69 -0.33
C ILE A 78 4.43 -0.17 -0.36
N GLU A 79 3.57 -0.74 -1.20
CA GLU A 79 2.21 -0.23 -1.41
C GLU A 79 1.17 -1.28 -1.05
N SER A 80 0.25 -0.92 -0.14
CA SER A 80 -0.91 -1.73 0.25
C SER A 80 -1.95 -0.91 1.01
N ASN A 81 -3.18 -1.44 1.08
CA ASN A 81 -4.16 -1.06 2.09
C ASN A 81 -3.87 -1.85 3.38
N PHE A 82 -2.93 -1.37 4.17
CA PHE A 82 -2.51 -2.04 5.40
C PHE A 82 -3.60 -2.01 6.47
N TYR A 83 -3.82 -3.14 7.12
CA TYR A 83 -4.62 -3.23 8.34
C TYR A 83 -3.69 -2.94 9.51
N ARG A 84 -3.94 -1.87 10.26
CA ARG A 84 -3.06 -1.34 11.32
C ARG A 84 -2.66 -2.39 12.33
N SER A 85 -3.64 -3.12 12.87
CA SER A 85 -3.42 -4.13 13.91
C SER A 85 -2.44 -5.24 13.53
N VAL A 86 -2.30 -5.53 12.23
CA VAL A 86 -1.44 -6.61 11.71
C VAL A 86 -0.15 -6.07 11.10
N ALA A 87 -0.21 -4.89 10.49
CA ALA A 87 0.90 -4.35 9.69
C ALA A 87 2.04 -3.81 10.55
N VAL A 88 1.74 -3.26 11.71
CA VAL A 88 2.70 -2.60 12.60
C VAL A 88 3.91 -3.48 12.91
N GLU A 89 3.69 -4.73 13.26
CA GLU A 89 4.76 -5.66 13.60
C GLU A 89 5.62 -6.00 12.37
N GLY A 90 4.99 -6.28 11.24
CA GLY A 90 5.72 -6.66 10.02
C GLY A 90 6.55 -5.52 9.45
N LEU A 91 5.99 -4.31 9.40
CA LEU A 91 6.69 -3.12 8.95
C LEU A 91 7.82 -2.72 9.90
N GLY A 92 7.61 -2.83 11.21
CA GLY A 92 8.63 -2.51 12.22
C GLY A 92 9.85 -3.42 12.22
N ARG A 93 9.81 -4.55 11.50
CA ARG A 93 10.94 -5.48 11.32
C ARG A 93 11.81 -5.15 10.11
N LEU A 94 11.45 -4.18 9.30
CA LEU A 94 12.26 -3.79 8.13
C LEU A 94 13.63 -3.24 8.59
N PRO A 95 14.73 -3.57 7.89
CA PRO A 95 16.09 -3.34 8.37
C PRO A 95 16.60 -1.91 8.10
N GLY A 96 15.77 -0.88 8.24
CA GLY A 96 16.16 0.51 8.00
C GLY A 96 15.09 1.52 8.38
N PRO A 97 15.38 2.83 8.24
CA PRO A 97 14.40 3.86 8.47
C PRO A 97 13.18 3.69 7.57
N LEU A 98 12.00 3.93 8.15
CA LEU A 98 10.71 3.83 7.51
C LEU A 98 9.96 5.15 7.63
N VAL A 99 9.33 5.58 6.53
CA VAL A 99 8.42 6.72 6.47
C VAL A 99 7.10 6.23 5.87
N GLU A 100 6.00 6.57 6.49
CA GLU A 100 4.67 6.28 5.96
C GLU A 100 4.10 7.49 5.23
N VAL A 101 3.66 7.29 3.99
CA VAL A 101 2.90 8.24 3.19
C VAL A 101 1.46 7.73 3.11
N PHE A 102 0.59 8.31 3.90
CA PHE A 102 -0.82 7.92 3.97
C PHE A 102 -1.64 8.72 2.95
N CYS A 103 -2.24 8.03 1.99
CA CYS A 103 -3.12 8.63 0.98
C CYS A 103 -4.53 8.82 1.58
N ARG A 104 -4.83 10.04 2.01
CA ARG A 104 -6.16 10.44 2.49
C ARG A 104 -7.03 10.84 1.31
N CYS A 105 -8.25 10.29 1.27
CA CYS A 105 -9.23 10.57 0.23
C CYS A 105 -10.63 10.50 0.82
N ASP A 106 -11.51 11.39 0.40
CA ASP A 106 -12.91 11.35 0.81
C ASP A 106 -13.54 10.02 0.43
N GLN A 107 -14.29 9.43 1.35
CA GLN A 107 -14.90 8.11 1.15
C GLN A 107 -15.77 8.06 -0.11
N THR A 108 -16.53 9.12 -0.40
CA THR A 108 -17.36 9.20 -1.61
C THR A 108 -16.50 9.18 -2.88
N VAL A 109 -15.38 9.92 -2.89
CA VAL A 109 -14.46 9.95 -4.03
C VAL A 109 -13.78 8.60 -4.20
N ALA A 110 -13.32 8.00 -3.12
CA ALA A 110 -12.70 6.66 -3.13
C ALA A 110 -13.69 5.59 -3.61
N HIS A 111 -14.94 5.64 -3.14
CA HIS A 111 -15.99 4.72 -3.56
C HIS A 111 -16.28 4.81 -5.07
N ASN A 112 -16.45 6.02 -5.60
CA ASN A 112 -16.67 6.24 -7.03
C ASN A 112 -15.50 5.73 -7.88
N ARG A 113 -14.26 5.98 -7.45
CA ARG A 113 -13.04 5.46 -8.10
C ARG A 113 -12.97 3.92 -8.05
N HIS A 114 -13.38 3.33 -6.93
CA HIS A 114 -13.40 1.88 -6.75
C HIS A 114 -14.42 1.24 -7.70
N GLN A 115 -15.65 1.76 -7.75
CA GLN A 115 -16.68 1.27 -8.66
C GLN A 115 -16.28 1.37 -10.14
N ALA A 116 -15.67 2.49 -10.54
CA ALA A 116 -15.19 2.69 -11.92
C ALA A 116 -14.13 1.64 -12.33
N ARG A 117 -13.37 1.07 -11.39
CA ARG A 117 -12.32 0.07 -11.64
C ARG A 117 -12.78 -1.37 -11.46
N ALA A 118 -13.93 -1.63 -10.82
CA ALA A 118 -14.40 -2.98 -10.51
C ALA A 118 -14.49 -3.88 -11.74
N GLY A 119 -14.86 -3.32 -12.90
CA GLY A 119 -14.95 -4.06 -14.17
C GLY A 119 -13.61 -4.36 -14.87
N THR A 120 -12.51 -3.78 -14.40
CA THR A 120 -11.17 -3.95 -15.01
C THR A 120 -10.22 -4.80 -14.17
N ARG A 121 -10.55 -5.08 -12.91
CA ARG A 121 -9.75 -5.93 -12.02
C ARG A 121 -10.08 -7.41 -12.21
N GLN A 122 -9.14 -8.28 -11.85
CA GLN A 122 -9.36 -9.73 -11.87
C GLN A 122 -10.53 -10.11 -10.94
N ALA A 123 -11.39 -11.01 -11.40
CA ALA A 123 -12.59 -11.44 -10.67
C ALA A 123 -12.28 -11.99 -9.26
N GLY A 124 -11.10 -12.60 -9.06
CA GLY A 124 -10.64 -13.13 -7.78
C GLY A 124 -10.42 -12.09 -6.67
N HIS A 125 -10.53 -10.78 -6.95
CA HIS A 125 -10.57 -9.75 -5.91
C HIS A 125 -11.93 -9.68 -5.21
N PHE A 126 -12.99 -10.17 -5.85
CA PHE A 126 -14.36 -10.15 -5.33
C PHE A 126 -14.86 -8.74 -4.94
N ASP A 127 -14.41 -7.72 -5.67
CA ASP A 127 -14.75 -6.31 -5.37
C ASP A 127 -16.27 -6.05 -5.39
N GLY A 128 -17.03 -6.80 -6.23
CA GLY A 128 -18.48 -6.65 -6.34
C GLY A 128 -19.30 -7.29 -5.20
N VAL A 129 -18.67 -8.11 -4.35
CA VAL A 129 -19.34 -8.78 -3.21
C VAL A 129 -18.92 -8.23 -1.85
N ARG A 130 -17.84 -7.42 -1.78
CA ARG A 130 -17.38 -6.81 -0.54
C ARG A 130 -18.15 -5.54 -0.23
N THR A 131 -18.59 -5.39 1.02
CA THR A 131 -19.33 -4.20 1.45
C THR A 131 -18.42 -2.99 1.59
N ALA A 132 -19.00 -1.78 1.56
CA ALA A 132 -18.27 -0.55 1.81
C ALA A 132 -17.62 -0.56 3.23
N GLU A 133 -18.33 -1.07 4.23
CA GLU A 133 -17.83 -1.21 5.61
C GLU A 133 -16.61 -2.14 5.71
N GLU A 134 -16.57 -3.21 4.92
CA GLU A 134 -15.40 -4.08 4.86
C GLU A 134 -14.19 -3.41 4.21
N LEU A 135 -14.41 -2.58 3.19
CA LEU A 135 -13.35 -1.96 2.39
C LEU A 135 -12.80 -0.69 3.01
N TRP A 136 -13.63 0.08 3.71
CA TRP A 136 -13.28 1.37 4.33
C TRP A 136 -13.53 1.35 5.84
N ASN A 137 -13.08 0.29 6.51
CA ASN A 137 -13.13 0.17 7.97
C ASN A 137 -12.01 0.98 8.65
N ASP A 138 -12.10 1.15 9.96
CA ASP A 138 -11.15 1.94 10.76
C ASP A 138 -9.70 1.43 10.68
N GLU A 139 -9.49 0.15 10.37
CA GLU A 139 -8.16 -0.44 10.23
C GLU A 139 -7.37 0.10 9.04
N VAL A 140 -8.05 0.58 8.00
CA VAL A 140 -7.44 1.11 6.78
C VAL A 140 -7.71 2.59 6.56
N ALA A 141 -8.63 3.18 7.33
CA ALA A 141 -9.03 4.59 7.22
C ALA A 141 -8.01 5.55 7.86
N GLU A 142 -7.14 5.03 8.71
CA GLU A 142 -6.09 5.77 9.40
C GLU A 142 -4.71 5.17 9.13
N PRO A 143 -3.62 5.96 9.24
CA PRO A 143 -2.27 5.46 9.04
C PRO A 143 -1.91 4.34 10.03
N VAL A 144 -0.98 3.48 9.65
CA VAL A 144 -0.48 2.41 10.53
C VAL A 144 0.19 2.99 11.77
N SER A 145 0.99 4.04 11.62
CA SER A 145 1.57 4.84 12.73
C SER A 145 2.30 3.99 13.78
N GLY A 146 3.18 3.08 13.33
CA GLY A 146 3.90 2.15 14.21
C GLY A 146 5.17 2.73 14.86
N GLY A 147 5.25 4.06 15.07
CA GLY A 147 6.38 4.74 15.68
C GLY A 147 7.35 5.39 14.69
N TRP A 148 7.07 5.35 13.40
CA TRP A 148 7.79 6.04 12.34
C TRP A 148 7.10 7.34 11.92
N PRO A 149 7.80 8.26 11.22
CA PRO A 149 7.20 9.45 10.64
C PRO A 149 6.04 9.12 9.69
N VAL A 150 4.95 9.89 9.78
CA VAL A 150 3.77 9.78 8.91
C VAL A 150 3.54 11.11 8.21
N LEU A 151 3.43 11.06 6.88
CA LEU A 151 2.95 12.15 6.06
C LEU A 151 1.57 11.81 5.52
N GLU A 152 0.55 12.58 5.89
CA GLU A 152 -0.77 12.47 5.26
C GLU A 152 -0.83 13.34 4.00
N VAL A 153 -1.26 12.74 2.89
CA VAL A 153 -1.35 13.37 1.58
C VAL A 153 -2.79 13.36 1.11
N ASP A 154 -3.37 14.55 0.89
CA ASP A 154 -4.69 14.68 0.27
C ASP A 154 -4.62 14.27 -1.21
N THR A 155 -5.35 13.23 -1.54
CA THR A 155 -5.42 12.67 -2.91
C THR A 155 -6.76 12.95 -3.59
N ASN A 156 -7.61 13.81 -3.05
CA ASN A 156 -8.80 14.32 -3.74
C ASN A 156 -8.40 15.18 -4.95
N ALA A 157 -7.24 15.84 -4.86
CA ALA A 157 -6.63 16.66 -5.89
C ALA A 157 -5.27 16.04 -6.36
N PRO A 158 -4.66 16.56 -7.43
CA PRO A 158 -3.31 16.19 -7.83
C PRO A 158 -2.29 16.43 -6.70
N VAL A 159 -1.45 15.43 -6.42
CA VAL A 159 -0.45 15.48 -5.36
C VAL A 159 0.81 16.19 -5.83
N ASP A 160 1.35 17.10 -5.03
CA ASP A 160 2.70 17.63 -5.22
C ASP A 160 3.74 16.59 -4.80
N VAL A 161 4.24 15.86 -5.77
CA VAL A 161 5.23 14.79 -5.56
C VAL A 161 6.56 15.35 -5.04
N ALA A 162 6.94 16.58 -5.42
CA ALA A 162 8.19 17.18 -4.97
C ALA A 162 8.14 17.47 -3.46
N GLU A 163 7.00 17.93 -2.96
CA GLU A 163 6.78 18.16 -1.53
C GLU A 163 6.83 16.84 -0.75
N VAL A 164 6.16 15.79 -1.24
CA VAL A 164 6.19 14.45 -0.63
C VAL A 164 7.62 13.92 -0.55
N LEU A 165 8.39 14.01 -1.62
CA LEU A 165 9.80 13.57 -1.67
C LEU A 165 10.69 14.36 -0.72
N ALA A 166 10.50 15.68 -0.63
CA ALA A 166 11.23 16.53 0.31
C ALA A 166 10.98 16.10 1.75
N HIS A 167 9.72 15.83 2.11
CA HIS A 167 9.34 15.33 3.43
C HIS A 167 9.97 13.97 3.72
N VAL A 168 9.84 13.01 2.81
CA VAL A 168 10.42 11.67 2.95
C VAL A 168 11.93 11.74 3.21
N ARG A 169 12.66 12.57 2.45
CA ARG A 169 14.11 12.72 2.61
C ARG A 169 14.48 13.39 3.95
N ALA A 170 13.71 14.39 4.38
CA ALA A 170 13.94 15.09 5.65
C ALA A 170 13.66 14.19 6.87
N SER A 171 12.75 13.24 6.75
CA SER A 171 12.35 12.34 7.86
C SER A 171 13.39 11.26 8.18
N VAL A 172 14.42 11.07 7.35
CA VAL A 172 15.45 10.03 7.50
C VAL A 172 16.87 10.59 7.65
N THR A 173 16.98 11.90 7.79
CA THR A 173 18.23 12.62 8.06
C THR A 173 18.41 12.83 9.54
#